data_7fcbf284dff27fd12723ac0ba2782939
#
_entry.id   7fcbf284dff27fd12723ac0ba2782939
#
_cell.length_a   1.000
_cell.length_b   1.000
_cell.length_c   1.000
_cell.angle_alpha   90.00
_cell.angle_beta   90.00
_cell.angle_gamma   90.00
#
_symmetry.space_group_name_H-M   'P 1'
#
loop_
_entity.id
_entity.type
_entity.pdbx_description
1 polymer ?
#
loop_
_entity_poly.entity_id
_entity_poly.type
_entity_poly.pdbx_seq_one_letter_code
_entity_poly.pdbx_strand_id
1 'polypeptide(L)'
;MRNISRRSLVKGSLAAILTGTAMSRNALAQSSDPITLGVSGPLTGPNAQYGAQWKQGFDLALDEIHAAGGVNGRKLVYVFEDSQSDPRQSVAIAQKFVSDPKIVMELGDFSSTASMAASPIYQRGGLVQFGFTNSHPDFTKGGDFMWSTSVSQADEQPLLARYAVTHLGLKKLAILHLNTDWGRTSRDHFANAAKEYGAEVVISEGYIPDERDFRSTLVRARDANPDGLILISYYSDGALIARQARQAGLQQTICAASSVYSPKFLELGGEAVEDVHLGTRYFPNDPRPEVQKFVSGFKAKYNGQEPDAFNAYSYDAMNVAAAVVKIGGTDRRAIRDAFTKVRDVSTVVFGPATFDVASRRVKGAMNAELVVRKGQFTLWDGKPT
;
A
#
# COMPACT_ATOMS: atom_id res chain seq x y z
N MET A 1 -22.90 36.97 100.75
CA MET A 1 -23.77 35.81 101.06
C MET A 1 -23.82 34.92 99.86
N ARG A 2 -23.46 33.67 100.11
CA ARG A 2 -23.87 32.48 99.45
C ARG A 2 -23.69 32.46 97.89
N ASN A 3 -22.83 31.63 97.41
CA ASN A 3 -22.68 30.23 97.42
C ASN A 3 -23.09 29.57 96.13
N ILE A 4 -22.15 28.83 95.60
CA ILE A 4 -22.24 27.43 95.07
C ILE A 4 -22.81 27.35 93.61
N SER A 5 -22.34 26.63 92.70
CA SER A 5 -21.54 25.39 92.70
C SER A 5 -21.42 24.91 91.28
N ARG A 6 -20.26 24.46 90.91
CA ARG A 6 -19.93 23.12 90.44
C ARG A 6 -20.62 22.51 89.21
N ARG A 7 -19.81 22.10 88.42
CA ARG A 7 -19.59 20.81 87.74
C ARG A 7 -19.77 20.93 86.24
N SER A 8 -18.65 21.00 85.59
CA SER A 8 -18.01 19.86 84.92
C SER A 8 -18.95 19.04 84.05
N LEU A 9 -18.76 19.14 82.82
CA LEU A 9 -18.84 17.98 81.99
C LEU A 9 -17.87 18.10 80.81
N VAL A 10 -16.83 17.35 80.95
CA VAL A 10 -15.88 17.03 79.85
C VAL A 10 -16.68 16.27 78.84
N LYS A 11 -16.79 16.77 77.66
CA LYS A 11 -17.10 15.96 76.47
C LYS A 11 -15.91 16.05 75.58
N GLY A 12 -15.12 15.01 75.67
CA GLY A 12 -14.02 14.76 74.69
C GLY A 12 -14.60 14.56 73.31
N SER A 13 -14.27 15.45 72.44
CA SER A 13 -14.44 15.22 70.99
C SER A 13 -13.19 14.58 70.48
N LEU A 14 -13.25 13.26 70.17
CA LEU A 14 -12.25 12.56 69.37
C LEU A 14 -12.22 13.20 67.99
N ALA A 15 -11.20 14.00 67.73
CA ALA A 15 -10.87 14.40 66.39
C ALA A 15 -10.24 13.19 65.69
N ALA A 16 -11.04 12.47 64.93
CA ALA A 16 -10.53 11.48 63.96
C ALA A 16 -9.72 12.21 62.90
N ILE A 17 -8.41 12.12 62.99
CA ILE A 17 -7.49 12.52 61.91
C ILE A 17 -7.64 11.45 60.83
N LEU A 18 -8.49 11.73 59.82
CA LEU A 18 -8.53 11.05 58.56
C LEU A 18 -7.26 11.51 57.76
N THR A 19 -6.16 10.79 57.97
CA THR A 19 -5.01 10.83 57.04
C THR A 19 -5.51 10.21 55.76
N GLY A 20 -6.08 11.04 54.88
CA GLY A 20 -6.27 10.72 53.48
C GLY A 20 -4.92 10.55 52.86
N THR A 21 -4.48 9.29 52.73
CA THR A 21 -3.42 8.94 51.79
C THR A 21 -3.93 9.29 50.40
N ALA A 22 -3.59 10.52 49.96
CA ALA A 22 -3.65 10.87 48.57
C ALA A 22 -2.69 9.89 47.85
N MET A 23 -3.22 8.78 47.34
CA MET A 23 -2.55 7.99 46.31
C MET A 23 -2.36 8.98 45.16
N SER A 24 -1.19 9.60 45.12
CA SER A 24 -0.67 10.22 43.91
C SER A 24 -0.64 9.13 42.86
N ARG A 25 -1.71 9.03 42.07
CA ARG A 25 -1.61 8.40 40.78
C ARG A 25 -0.53 9.20 40.05
N ASN A 26 0.67 8.67 40.03
CA ASN A 26 1.66 9.04 39.02
C ASN A 26 1.00 8.70 37.68
N ALA A 27 0.15 9.56 37.17
CA ALA A 27 -0.12 9.67 35.75
C ALA A 27 1.26 9.96 35.16
N LEU A 28 1.94 8.91 34.68
CA LEU A 28 3.06 9.08 33.77
C LEU A 28 2.53 10.10 32.76
N ALA A 29 3.09 11.30 32.77
CA ALA A 29 2.71 12.35 31.84
C ALA A 29 2.93 11.76 30.44
N GLN A 30 1.82 11.36 29.84
CA GLN A 30 1.84 10.81 28.50
C GLN A 30 2.36 11.92 27.60
N SER A 31 3.50 11.71 26.94
CA SER A 31 4.08 12.72 26.06
C SER A 31 3.00 13.25 25.12
N SER A 32 2.83 14.57 25.09
CA SER A 32 1.92 15.23 24.15
C SER A 32 2.46 15.30 22.74
N ASP A 33 3.76 14.94 22.57
CA ASP A 33 4.42 14.97 21.27
C ASP A 33 3.79 13.99 20.30
N PRO A 34 3.63 14.36 19.04
CA PRO A 34 3.07 13.46 18.03
C PRO A 34 3.97 12.23 17.83
N ILE A 35 3.39 11.12 17.43
CA ILE A 35 4.11 9.93 16.97
C ILE A 35 4.36 10.13 15.49
N THR A 36 5.62 10.07 15.06
CA THR A 36 6.01 10.40 13.68
C THR A 36 6.39 9.15 12.90
N LEU A 37 5.75 8.94 11.75
CA LEU A 37 6.13 7.94 10.76
C LEU A 37 6.98 8.59 9.66
N GLY A 38 7.92 7.85 9.09
CA GLY A 38 8.56 8.20 7.83
C GLY A 38 7.75 7.64 6.67
N VAL A 39 7.65 8.36 5.57
CA VAL A 39 7.13 7.85 4.29
C VAL A 39 8.16 8.11 3.22
N SER A 40 8.56 7.07 2.50
CA SER A 40 9.41 7.13 1.32
C SER A 40 8.59 6.76 0.09
N GLY A 41 8.56 7.63 -0.91
CA GLY A 41 7.78 7.36 -2.12
C GLY A 41 7.88 8.48 -3.15
N PRO A 42 7.33 8.29 -4.36
CA PRO A 42 7.46 9.25 -5.46
C PRO A 42 6.51 10.43 -5.27
N LEU A 43 7.06 11.62 -4.99
CA LEU A 43 6.30 12.87 -5.03
C LEU A 43 6.53 13.64 -6.33
N THR A 44 7.64 13.37 -7.02
CA THR A 44 7.97 13.93 -8.33
C THR A 44 8.37 12.82 -9.32
N GLY A 45 8.57 13.18 -10.58
CA GLY A 45 8.93 12.24 -11.64
C GLY A 45 7.76 11.47 -12.24
N PRO A 46 8.03 10.44 -13.07
CA PRO A 46 7.02 9.70 -13.83
C PRO A 46 5.97 8.98 -12.97
N ASN A 47 6.32 8.66 -11.71
CA ASN A 47 5.49 7.93 -10.76
C ASN A 47 4.79 8.83 -9.72
N ALA A 48 4.87 10.16 -9.87
CA ALA A 48 4.36 11.13 -8.87
C ALA A 48 2.88 10.95 -8.51
N GLN A 49 2.07 10.46 -9.45
CA GLN A 49 0.65 10.21 -9.22
C GLN A 49 0.41 9.23 -8.07
N TYR A 50 1.23 8.19 -7.92
CA TYR A 50 1.10 7.25 -6.81
C TYR A 50 1.33 7.92 -5.45
N GLY A 51 2.34 8.78 -5.33
CA GLY A 51 2.59 9.53 -4.11
C GLY A 51 1.46 10.50 -3.77
N ALA A 52 0.85 11.15 -4.77
CA ALA A 52 -0.32 12.00 -4.58
C ALA A 52 -1.52 11.19 -4.07
N GLN A 53 -1.76 10.00 -4.62
CA GLN A 53 -2.81 9.09 -4.19
C GLN A 53 -2.57 8.57 -2.76
N TRP A 54 -1.32 8.23 -2.43
CA TRP A 54 -0.95 7.82 -1.07
C TRP A 54 -1.26 8.90 -0.04
N LYS A 55 -0.88 10.14 -0.36
CA LYS A 55 -1.15 11.26 0.52
C LYS A 55 -2.64 11.41 0.82
N GLN A 56 -3.50 11.29 -0.18
CA GLN A 56 -4.95 11.35 0.01
C GLN A 56 -5.46 10.24 0.95
N GLY A 57 -5.02 8.98 0.74
CA GLY A 57 -5.42 7.86 1.60
C GLY A 57 -4.90 8.00 3.03
N PHE A 58 -3.62 8.39 3.21
CA PHE A 58 -3.05 8.66 4.54
C PHE A 58 -3.80 9.77 5.28
N ASP A 59 -4.06 10.89 4.59
CA ASP A 59 -4.71 12.05 5.20
C ASP A 59 -6.17 11.75 5.62
N LEU A 60 -6.88 10.88 4.87
CA LEU A 60 -8.21 10.42 5.28
C LEU A 60 -8.15 9.51 6.52
N ALA A 61 -7.23 8.53 6.52
CA ALA A 61 -7.06 7.65 7.67
C ALA A 61 -6.64 8.42 8.93
N LEU A 62 -5.75 9.40 8.80
CA LEU A 62 -5.32 10.23 9.93
C LEU A 62 -6.45 11.08 10.49
N ASP A 63 -7.33 11.64 9.66
CA ASP A 63 -8.50 12.37 10.16
C ASP A 63 -9.40 11.47 11.02
N GLU A 64 -9.67 10.24 10.57
CA GLU A 64 -10.47 9.27 11.32
C GLU A 64 -9.76 8.83 12.63
N ILE A 65 -8.45 8.55 12.57
CA ILE A 65 -7.64 8.18 13.73
C ILE A 65 -7.63 9.33 14.75
N HIS A 66 -7.45 10.57 14.31
CA HIS A 66 -7.45 11.74 15.20
C HIS A 66 -8.82 12.01 15.81
N ALA A 67 -9.89 11.85 15.03
CA ALA A 67 -11.27 11.98 15.54
C ALA A 67 -11.58 10.92 16.60
N ALA A 68 -10.96 9.74 16.52
CA ALA A 68 -11.06 8.67 17.51
C ALA A 68 -10.14 8.86 18.74
N GLY A 69 -9.45 10.00 18.87
CA GLY A 69 -8.56 10.31 20.02
C GLY A 69 -7.09 9.95 19.79
N GLY A 70 -6.69 9.66 18.56
CA GLY A 70 -5.31 9.35 18.19
C GLY A 70 -4.85 7.94 18.59
N VAL A 71 -3.55 7.73 18.60
CA VAL A 71 -2.92 6.47 19.00
C VAL A 71 -2.37 6.62 20.42
N ASN A 72 -2.92 5.88 21.36
CA ASN A 72 -2.59 6.00 22.80
C ASN A 72 -2.66 7.46 23.31
N GLY A 73 -3.71 8.22 22.87
CA GLY A 73 -3.93 9.62 23.25
C GLY A 73 -2.99 10.63 22.57
N ARG A 74 -2.19 10.21 21.60
CA ARG A 74 -1.23 11.06 20.85
C ARG A 74 -1.64 11.14 19.39
N LYS A 75 -1.36 12.28 18.75
CA LYS A 75 -1.52 12.41 17.30
C LYS A 75 -0.49 11.53 16.56
N LEU A 76 -0.93 10.82 15.52
CA LEU A 76 -0.07 10.16 14.56
C LEU A 76 0.16 11.12 13.39
N VAL A 77 1.39 11.31 12.98
CA VAL A 77 1.77 12.18 11.86
C VAL A 77 2.81 11.50 11.00
N TYR A 78 3.04 12.01 9.80
CA TYR A 78 4.10 11.49 8.93
C TYR A 78 4.94 12.62 8.33
N VAL A 79 6.19 12.27 7.98
CA VAL A 79 7.08 13.04 7.13
C VAL A 79 7.25 12.29 5.83
N PHE A 80 6.94 12.92 4.71
CA PHE A 80 7.01 12.31 3.39
C PHE A 80 8.24 12.82 2.64
N GLU A 81 9.17 11.92 2.31
CA GLU A 81 10.38 12.20 1.54
C GLU A 81 10.24 11.67 0.11
N ASP A 82 10.62 12.49 -0.85
CA ASP A 82 10.53 12.16 -2.28
C ASP A 82 11.66 11.23 -2.71
N SER A 83 11.33 9.99 -2.98
CA SER A 83 12.27 8.99 -3.49
C SER A 83 12.41 9.01 -5.02
N GLN A 84 11.47 9.64 -5.73
CA GLN A 84 11.35 9.58 -7.19
C GLN A 84 11.32 8.14 -7.76
N SER A 85 11.06 7.13 -6.90
CA SER A 85 11.25 5.69 -7.21
C SER A 85 12.71 5.34 -7.57
N ASP A 86 13.69 6.18 -7.25
CA ASP A 86 15.13 5.95 -7.48
C ASP A 86 15.75 5.24 -6.27
N PRO A 87 16.43 4.08 -6.48
CA PRO A 87 17.06 3.32 -5.40
C PRO A 87 18.07 4.11 -4.57
N ARG A 88 18.81 5.04 -5.19
CA ARG A 88 19.82 5.85 -4.49
C ARG A 88 19.16 6.87 -3.56
N GLN A 89 18.05 7.48 -3.99
CA GLN A 89 17.26 8.38 -3.16
C GLN A 89 16.66 7.63 -1.97
N SER A 90 16.08 6.44 -2.20
CA SER A 90 15.52 5.61 -1.13
C SER A 90 16.57 5.18 -0.11
N VAL A 91 17.81 4.90 -0.54
CA VAL A 91 18.95 4.63 0.36
C VAL A 91 19.27 5.86 1.22
N ALA A 92 19.34 7.07 0.65
CA ALA A 92 19.60 8.30 1.38
C ALA A 92 18.47 8.62 2.39
N ILE A 93 17.22 8.43 1.99
CA ILE A 93 16.05 8.59 2.87
C ILE A 93 16.10 7.60 4.03
N ALA A 94 16.45 6.33 3.77
CA ALA A 94 16.57 5.32 4.81
C ALA A 94 17.64 5.70 5.84
N GLN A 95 18.79 6.22 5.42
CA GLN A 95 19.83 6.72 6.32
C GLN A 95 19.30 7.87 7.19
N LYS A 96 18.58 8.82 6.59
CA LYS A 96 17.95 9.94 7.28
C LYS A 96 16.94 9.44 8.34
N PHE A 97 16.02 8.55 7.97
CA PHE A 97 14.98 8.05 8.87
C PHE A 97 15.56 7.19 10.02
N VAL A 98 16.54 6.36 9.73
CA VAL A 98 17.21 5.55 10.76
C VAL A 98 17.92 6.43 11.79
N SER A 99 18.57 7.53 11.34
CA SER A 99 19.30 8.45 12.22
C SER A 99 18.38 9.38 13.04
N ASP A 100 17.12 9.57 12.65
CA ASP A 100 16.17 10.39 13.39
C ASP A 100 15.40 9.55 14.42
N PRO A 101 15.65 9.73 15.74
CA PRO A 101 14.97 8.96 16.78
C PRO A 101 13.47 9.24 16.88
N LYS A 102 12.95 10.29 16.24
CA LYS A 102 11.52 10.61 16.21
C LYS A 102 10.76 9.72 15.24
N ILE A 103 11.42 9.20 14.21
CA ILE A 103 10.80 8.28 13.25
C ILE A 103 10.73 6.89 13.87
N VAL A 104 9.50 6.41 14.09
CA VAL A 104 9.27 5.12 14.77
C VAL A 104 9.10 3.95 13.81
N MET A 105 8.67 4.20 12.59
CA MET A 105 8.46 3.23 11.51
C MET A 105 8.48 3.95 10.17
N GLU A 106 8.90 3.29 9.10
CA GLU A 106 8.81 3.77 7.72
C GLU A 106 7.72 3.02 6.95
N LEU A 107 7.00 3.74 6.07
CA LEU A 107 6.02 3.25 5.12
C LEU A 107 6.51 3.56 3.70
N GLY A 108 6.65 2.52 2.87
CA GLY A 108 7.06 2.69 1.46
C GLY A 108 8.06 1.60 1.04
N ASP A 109 8.85 1.74 0.00
CA ASP A 109 8.71 2.66 -1.12
C ASP A 109 7.69 2.11 -2.14
N PHE A 110 7.31 2.93 -3.17
CA PHE A 110 6.47 2.46 -4.27
C PHE A 110 7.18 1.36 -5.08
N SER A 111 8.38 1.65 -5.51
CA SER A 111 9.21 0.73 -6.30
C SER A 111 9.80 -0.37 -5.42
N SER A 112 9.53 -1.64 -5.76
CA SER A 112 10.15 -2.78 -5.06
C SER A 112 11.67 -2.74 -5.13
N THR A 113 12.24 -2.31 -6.27
CA THR A 113 13.70 -2.15 -6.45
C THR A 113 14.26 -1.09 -5.52
N ALA A 114 13.57 0.06 -5.37
CA ALA A 114 13.95 1.12 -4.44
C ALA A 114 13.80 0.68 -2.99
N SER A 115 12.69 0.04 -2.63
CA SER A 115 12.45 -0.53 -1.29
C SER A 115 13.55 -1.50 -0.88
N MET A 116 13.88 -2.47 -1.76
CA MET A 116 14.88 -3.51 -1.46
C MET A 116 16.30 -2.95 -1.37
N ALA A 117 16.64 -1.90 -2.12
CA ALA A 117 17.92 -1.21 -1.98
C ALA A 117 18.07 -0.55 -0.60
N ALA A 118 16.99 -0.03 -0.03
CA ALA A 118 16.96 0.61 1.29
C ALA A 118 16.87 -0.41 2.45
N SER A 119 16.29 -1.61 2.23
CA SER A 119 16.03 -2.61 3.26
C SER A 119 17.22 -2.96 4.16
N PRO A 120 18.46 -3.12 3.66
CA PRO A 120 19.61 -3.41 4.53
C PRO A 120 19.91 -2.30 5.55
N ILE A 121 19.57 -1.04 5.25
CA ILE A 121 19.77 0.11 6.14
C ILE A 121 18.73 0.06 7.25
N TYR A 122 17.46 -0.11 6.91
CA TYR A 122 16.37 -0.25 7.87
C TYR A 122 16.59 -1.45 8.80
N GLN A 123 17.00 -2.61 8.24
CA GLN A 123 17.29 -3.82 9.01
C GLN A 123 18.40 -3.57 10.05
N ARG A 124 19.55 -3.00 9.63
CA ARG A 124 20.66 -2.70 10.56
C ARG A 124 20.31 -1.61 11.56
N GLY A 125 19.51 -0.63 11.15
CA GLY A 125 19.07 0.47 12.00
C GLY A 125 17.94 0.11 12.97
N GLY A 126 17.39 -1.10 12.85
CA GLY A 126 16.28 -1.56 13.69
C GLY A 126 15.01 -0.72 13.52
N LEU A 127 14.77 -0.18 12.32
CA LEU A 127 13.57 0.56 11.97
C LEU A 127 12.71 -0.31 11.03
N VAL A 128 11.42 -0.50 11.36
CA VAL A 128 10.52 -1.24 10.50
C VAL A 128 10.36 -0.53 9.16
N GLN A 129 10.53 -1.27 8.07
CA GLN A 129 10.15 -0.90 6.72
C GLN A 129 8.84 -1.60 6.39
N PHE A 130 7.76 -0.83 6.33
CA PHE A 130 6.42 -1.35 6.08
C PHE A 130 5.98 -1.08 4.64
N GLY A 131 6.09 -2.11 3.80
CA GLY A 131 5.66 -2.07 2.40
C GLY A 131 4.15 -2.27 2.26
N PHE A 132 3.51 -1.46 1.43
CA PHE A 132 2.09 -1.59 1.14
C PHE A 132 1.75 -1.56 -0.36
N THR A 133 2.73 -1.27 -1.21
CA THR A 133 2.62 -1.33 -2.68
C THR A 133 3.78 -2.05 -3.35
N ASN A 134 4.85 -2.34 -2.63
CA ASN A 134 6.00 -3.09 -3.12
C ASN A 134 5.71 -4.60 -3.07
N SER A 135 5.46 -5.18 -4.22
CA SER A 135 4.95 -6.56 -4.36
C SER A 135 6.02 -7.63 -4.57
N HIS A 136 7.32 -7.28 -4.61
CA HIS A 136 8.39 -8.26 -4.82
C HIS A 136 8.40 -9.32 -3.69
N PRO A 137 8.42 -10.63 -4.01
CA PRO A 137 8.35 -11.69 -2.99
C PRO A 137 9.52 -11.67 -2.01
N ASP A 138 10.71 -11.19 -2.44
CA ASP A 138 11.90 -11.16 -1.60
C ASP A 138 11.97 -9.93 -0.67
N PHE A 139 11.09 -8.95 -0.82
CA PHE A 139 11.08 -7.78 0.05
C PHE A 139 11.05 -8.18 1.53
N THR A 140 10.10 -9.03 1.92
CA THR A 140 9.98 -9.46 3.32
C THR A 140 11.04 -10.49 3.74
N LYS A 141 11.82 -11.03 2.80
CA LYS A 141 12.96 -11.89 3.10
C LYS A 141 14.22 -11.11 3.48
N GLY A 142 14.24 -9.80 3.25
CA GLY A 142 15.36 -8.91 3.57
C GLY A 142 15.69 -8.76 5.06
N GLY A 143 14.83 -9.26 5.96
CA GLY A 143 15.04 -9.24 7.40
C GLY A 143 13.72 -9.27 8.18
N ASP A 144 13.81 -9.28 9.52
CA ASP A 144 12.65 -9.33 10.42
C ASP A 144 12.00 -7.94 10.67
N PHE A 145 12.62 -6.88 10.18
CA PHE A 145 12.04 -5.53 10.17
C PHE A 145 11.24 -5.21 8.90
N MET A 146 11.17 -6.13 7.92
CA MET A 146 10.41 -5.95 6.67
C MET A 146 9.04 -6.65 6.77
N TRP A 147 7.98 -5.83 6.77
CA TRP A 147 6.58 -6.28 6.82
C TRP A 147 5.79 -5.69 5.66
N SER A 148 4.73 -6.35 5.20
CA SER A 148 4.00 -5.86 4.03
C SER A 148 2.53 -6.23 4.05
N THR A 149 1.69 -5.26 3.63
CA THR A 149 0.31 -5.50 3.19
C THR A 149 0.19 -5.61 1.66
N SER A 150 1.28 -5.45 0.90
CA SER A 150 1.23 -5.65 -0.54
C SER A 150 1.07 -7.14 -0.87
N VAL A 151 0.18 -7.45 -1.79
CA VAL A 151 0.07 -8.80 -2.37
C VAL A 151 1.36 -9.12 -3.14
N SER A 152 1.87 -10.33 -2.97
CA SER A 152 3.10 -10.75 -3.66
C SER A 152 2.86 -10.94 -5.16
N GLN A 153 3.85 -10.57 -5.99
CA GLN A 153 3.85 -10.90 -7.42
C GLN A 153 3.69 -12.41 -7.68
N ALA A 154 4.22 -13.25 -6.77
CA ALA A 154 4.06 -14.70 -6.85
C ALA A 154 2.60 -15.14 -6.71
N ASP A 155 1.76 -14.35 -6.04
CA ASP A 155 0.32 -14.60 -5.91
C ASP A 155 -0.50 -13.85 -6.97
N GLU A 156 -0.03 -12.68 -7.40
CA GLU A 156 -0.77 -11.79 -8.29
C GLU A 156 -0.64 -12.18 -9.76
N GLN A 157 0.58 -12.43 -10.23
CA GLN A 157 0.82 -12.66 -11.65
C GLN A 157 0.18 -13.95 -12.19
N PRO A 158 0.08 -15.05 -11.43
CA PRO A 158 -0.70 -16.21 -11.85
C PRO A 158 -2.20 -15.92 -12.05
N LEU A 159 -2.77 -14.99 -11.29
CA LEU A 159 -4.17 -14.58 -11.49
C LEU A 159 -4.35 -13.78 -12.78
N LEU A 160 -3.41 -12.89 -13.11
CA LEU A 160 -3.42 -12.19 -14.39
C LEU A 160 -3.24 -13.17 -15.56
N ALA A 161 -2.33 -14.14 -15.43
CA ALA A 161 -2.12 -15.17 -16.44
C ALA A 161 -3.38 -16.04 -16.65
N ARG A 162 -4.05 -16.43 -15.55
CA ARG A 162 -5.34 -17.13 -15.62
C ARG A 162 -6.38 -16.29 -16.36
N TYR A 163 -6.49 -15.00 -16.02
CA TYR A 163 -7.42 -14.09 -16.69
C TYR A 163 -7.16 -14.04 -18.21
N ALA A 164 -5.90 -13.77 -18.59
CA ALA A 164 -5.51 -13.69 -20.00
C ALA A 164 -5.75 -15.01 -20.76
N VAL A 165 -5.37 -16.15 -20.18
CA VAL A 165 -5.36 -17.43 -20.91
C VAL A 165 -6.70 -18.16 -20.83
N THR A 166 -7.33 -18.23 -19.65
CA THR A 166 -8.53 -19.04 -19.46
C THR A 166 -9.83 -18.27 -19.66
N HIS A 167 -9.84 -16.98 -19.34
CA HIS A 167 -11.04 -16.16 -19.48
C HIS A 167 -11.08 -15.43 -20.83
N LEU A 168 -9.96 -14.87 -21.29
CA LEU A 168 -9.88 -14.17 -22.58
C LEU A 168 -9.44 -15.08 -23.73
N GLY A 169 -9.01 -16.31 -23.46
CA GLY A 169 -8.67 -17.32 -24.48
C GLY A 169 -7.35 -17.09 -25.20
N LEU A 170 -6.47 -16.20 -24.70
CA LEU A 170 -5.21 -15.87 -25.35
C LEU A 170 -4.22 -17.05 -25.27
N LYS A 171 -3.53 -17.36 -26.39
CA LYS A 171 -2.62 -18.52 -26.50
C LYS A 171 -1.21 -18.17 -26.89
N LYS A 172 -1.00 -17.08 -27.62
CA LYS A 172 0.33 -16.57 -28.03
C LYS A 172 0.52 -15.18 -27.46
N LEU A 173 1.45 -15.05 -26.52
CA LEU A 173 1.60 -13.86 -25.72
C LEU A 173 2.91 -13.14 -26.03
N ALA A 174 2.83 -11.84 -26.30
CA ALA A 174 3.98 -10.94 -26.29
C ALA A 174 4.03 -10.22 -24.94
N ILE A 175 5.17 -10.24 -24.26
CA ILE A 175 5.35 -9.57 -22.99
C ILE A 175 6.29 -8.36 -23.15
N LEU A 176 5.83 -7.17 -22.80
CA LEU A 176 6.67 -6.01 -22.59
C LEU A 176 6.74 -5.70 -21.09
N HIS A 177 7.96 -5.64 -20.55
CA HIS A 177 8.15 -5.47 -19.12
C HIS A 177 9.23 -4.46 -18.77
N LEU A 178 9.03 -3.71 -17.70
CA LEU A 178 10.05 -2.82 -17.15
C LEU A 178 11.26 -3.66 -16.70
N ASN A 179 12.46 -3.33 -17.17
CA ASN A 179 13.69 -4.08 -16.86
C ASN A 179 14.27 -3.69 -15.48
N THR A 180 13.50 -3.94 -14.45
CA THR A 180 13.84 -3.81 -13.03
C THR A 180 13.63 -5.15 -12.33
N ASP A 181 14.03 -5.28 -11.06
CA ASP A 181 13.78 -6.50 -10.30
C ASP A 181 12.29 -6.82 -10.25
N TRP A 182 11.45 -5.78 -10.01
CA TRP A 182 10.01 -5.92 -10.02
C TRP A 182 9.48 -6.43 -11.37
N GLY A 183 9.90 -5.81 -12.46
CA GLY A 183 9.37 -6.16 -13.79
C GLY A 183 9.82 -7.55 -14.26
N ARG A 184 11.09 -7.91 -14.03
CA ARG A 184 11.60 -9.26 -14.36
C ARG A 184 10.91 -10.36 -13.56
N THR A 185 10.77 -10.15 -12.24
CA THR A 185 10.10 -11.13 -11.37
C THR A 185 8.60 -11.26 -11.72
N SER A 186 7.91 -10.16 -12.02
CA SER A 186 6.52 -10.22 -12.50
C SER A 186 6.42 -10.98 -13.82
N ARG A 187 7.30 -10.70 -14.80
CA ARG A 187 7.36 -11.40 -16.07
C ARG A 187 7.53 -12.90 -15.87
N ASP A 188 8.45 -13.30 -14.99
CA ASP A 188 8.75 -14.72 -14.76
C ASP A 188 7.55 -15.46 -14.14
N HIS A 189 6.93 -14.89 -13.11
CA HIS A 189 5.73 -15.48 -12.50
C HIS A 189 4.55 -15.54 -13.48
N PHE A 190 4.34 -14.49 -14.28
CA PHE A 190 3.30 -14.48 -15.30
C PHE A 190 3.57 -15.57 -16.37
N ALA A 191 4.78 -15.59 -16.95
CA ALA A 191 5.13 -16.50 -18.03
C ALA A 191 5.03 -17.98 -17.61
N ASN A 192 5.51 -18.31 -16.39
CA ASN A 192 5.38 -19.65 -15.85
C ASN A 192 3.91 -20.08 -15.71
N ALA A 193 3.09 -19.23 -15.11
CA ALA A 193 1.66 -19.51 -14.94
C ALA A 193 0.93 -19.59 -16.30
N ALA A 194 1.23 -18.69 -17.25
CA ALA A 194 0.65 -18.72 -18.59
C ALA A 194 0.93 -20.04 -19.30
N LYS A 195 2.15 -20.57 -19.17
CA LYS A 195 2.52 -21.89 -19.70
C LYS A 195 1.72 -23.02 -19.04
N GLU A 196 1.52 -22.96 -17.72
CA GLU A 196 0.69 -23.95 -16.99
C GLU A 196 -0.77 -23.93 -17.46
N TYR A 197 -1.29 -22.75 -17.83
CA TYR A 197 -2.62 -22.60 -18.43
C TYR A 197 -2.68 -22.89 -19.94
N GLY A 198 -1.55 -23.30 -20.56
CA GLY A 198 -1.49 -23.73 -21.95
C GLY A 198 -1.30 -22.62 -22.98
N ALA A 199 -0.70 -21.48 -22.58
CA ALA A 199 -0.29 -20.42 -23.49
C ALA A 199 1.24 -20.45 -23.71
N GLU A 200 1.66 -19.90 -24.85
CA GLU A 200 3.06 -19.73 -25.24
C GLU A 200 3.43 -18.24 -25.17
N VAL A 201 4.59 -17.93 -24.58
CA VAL A 201 5.21 -16.61 -24.68
C VAL A 201 6.09 -16.58 -25.93
N VAL A 202 5.59 -15.96 -27.01
CA VAL A 202 6.28 -15.94 -28.32
C VAL A 202 7.40 -14.91 -28.36
N ILE A 203 7.32 -13.86 -27.54
CA ILE A 203 8.37 -12.85 -27.36
C ILE A 203 8.28 -12.20 -25.98
N SER A 204 9.41 -11.86 -25.38
CA SER A 204 9.49 -11.12 -24.13
C SER A 204 10.59 -10.08 -24.20
N GLU A 205 10.22 -8.82 -24.11
CA GLU A 205 11.10 -7.66 -24.26
C GLU A 205 11.11 -6.79 -22.99
N GLY A 206 12.32 -6.54 -22.49
CA GLY A 206 12.52 -5.63 -21.35
C GLY A 206 12.90 -4.24 -21.83
N TYR A 207 12.32 -3.20 -21.23
CA TYR A 207 12.68 -1.81 -21.48
C TYR A 207 13.22 -1.13 -20.22
N ILE A 208 14.09 -0.14 -20.37
CA ILE A 208 14.68 0.58 -19.26
C ILE A 208 13.70 1.63 -18.68
N PRO A 209 13.83 1.99 -17.38
CA PRO A 209 13.11 3.15 -16.84
C PRO A 209 13.29 4.40 -17.71
N ASP A 210 12.25 5.21 -17.82
CA ASP A 210 12.21 6.45 -18.64
C ASP A 210 12.33 6.25 -20.16
N GLU A 211 12.22 5.02 -20.67
CA GLU A 211 12.09 4.77 -22.11
C GLU A 211 10.85 5.49 -22.67
N ARG A 212 10.99 6.10 -23.83
CA ARG A 212 9.91 6.87 -24.49
C ARG A 212 9.60 6.40 -25.91
N ASP A 213 10.43 5.54 -26.47
CA ASP A 213 10.26 5.05 -27.83
C ASP A 213 10.24 3.52 -27.89
N PHE A 214 9.04 2.98 -27.97
CA PHE A 214 8.80 1.54 -28.00
C PHE A 214 8.57 0.99 -29.41
N ARG A 215 8.67 1.84 -30.47
CA ARG A 215 8.30 1.47 -31.85
C ARG A 215 9.06 0.27 -32.35
N SER A 216 10.37 0.21 -32.17
CA SER A 216 11.17 -0.94 -32.64
C SER A 216 10.80 -2.25 -31.89
N THR A 217 10.57 -2.17 -30.57
CA THR A 217 10.14 -3.29 -29.75
C THR A 217 8.74 -3.76 -30.15
N LEU A 218 7.83 -2.84 -30.43
CA LEU A 218 6.46 -3.15 -30.84
C LEU A 218 6.40 -3.77 -32.26
N VAL A 219 7.31 -3.37 -33.18
CA VAL A 219 7.44 -4.04 -34.47
C VAL A 219 7.86 -5.48 -34.29
N ARG A 220 8.87 -5.77 -33.46
CA ARG A 220 9.26 -7.17 -33.15
C ARG A 220 8.13 -7.95 -32.49
N ALA A 221 7.41 -7.33 -31.56
CA ALA A 221 6.25 -7.96 -30.92
C ALA A 221 5.15 -8.29 -31.96
N ARG A 222 4.84 -7.39 -32.88
CA ARG A 222 3.88 -7.61 -33.95
C ARG A 222 4.31 -8.74 -34.88
N ASP A 223 5.59 -8.76 -35.28
CA ASP A 223 6.13 -9.75 -36.23
C ASP A 223 6.17 -11.16 -35.63
N ALA A 224 6.16 -11.28 -34.28
CA ALA A 224 5.96 -12.54 -33.57
C ALA A 224 4.52 -13.06 -33.62
N ASN A 225 3.58 -12.30 -34.20
CA ASN A 225 2.17 -12.65 -34.39
C ASN A 225 1.47 -13.16 -33.11
N PRO A 226 1.47 -12.38 -32.02
CA PRO A 226 0.76 -12.72 -30.79
C PRO A 226 -0.74 -12.53 -30.97
N ASP A 227 -1.53 -13.18 -30.12
CA ASP A 227 -2.96 -12.88 -29.94
C ASP A 227 -3.24 -11.97 -28.72
N GLY A 228 -2.24 -11.81 -27.84
CA GLY A 228 -2.30 -10.91 -26.68
C GLY A 228 -0.97 -10.20 -26.38
N LEU A 229 -1.07 -8.94 -25.96
CA LEU A 229 0.04 -8.13 -25.47
C LEU A 229 -0.07 -7.98 -23.95
N ILE A 230 0.96 -8.38 -23.24
CA ILE A 230 1.02 -8.31 -21.77
C ILE A 230 1.94 -7.16 -21.37
N LEU A 231 1.41 -6.19 -20.62
CA LEU A 231 2.15 -5.03 -20.14
C LEU A 231 2.45 -5.17 -18.64
N ILE A 232 3.72 -5.36 -18.33
CA ILE A 232 4.24 -5.29 -16.96
C ILE A 232 4.93 -3.96 -16.79
N SER A 233 4.12 -2.94 -16.58
CA SER A 233 4.46 -1.52 -16.67
C SER A 233 3.81 -0.73 -15.54
N TYR A 234 4.28 0.47 -15.28
CA TYR A 234 3.56 1.46 -14.50
C TYR A 234 2.56 2.22 -15.40
N TYR A 235 1.72 3.08 -14.80
CA TYR A 235 0.65 3.74 -15.56
C TYR A 235 1.16 4.59 -16.73
N SER A 236 2.26 5.33 -16.54
CA SER A 236 2.81 6.25 -17.55
C SER A 236 3.37 5.49 -18.77
N ASP A 237 4.18 4.47 -18.49
CA ASP A 237 4.82 3.65 -19.52
C ASP A 237 3.75 2.81 -20.25
N GLY A 238 2.86 2.16 -19.47
CA GLY A 238 1.79 1.34 -20.01
C GLY A 238 0.87 2.09 -20.96
N ALA A 239 0.51 3.33 -20.60
CA ALA A 239 -0.29 4.20 -21.47
C ALA A 239 0.46 4.57 -22.77
N LEU A 240 1.75 4.88 -22.66
CA LEU A 240 2.58 5.22 -23.82
C LEU A 240 2.79 4.00 -24.73
N ILE A 241 3.06 2.82 -24.14
CA ILE A 241 3.21 1.57 -24.91
C ILE A 241 1.91 1.24 -25.64
N ALA A 242 0.75 1.33 -24.96
CA ALA A 242 -0.55 1.08 -25.58
C ALA A 242 -0.78 2.02 -26.79
N ARG A 243 -0.51 3.32 -26.66
CA ARG A 243 -0.62 4.28 -27.76
C ARG A 243 0.28 3.92 -28.93
N GLN A 244 1.56 3.64 -28.68
CA GLN A 244 2.50 3.29 -29.74
C GLN A 244 2.17 1.92 -30.35
N ALA A 245 1.64 0.97 -29.58
CA ALA A 245 1.16 -0.31 -30.09
C ALA A 245 0.04 -0.14 -31.10
N ARG A 246 -0.99 0.66 -30.76
CA ARG A 246 -2.09 0.96 -31.71
C ARG A 246 -1.58 1.68 -32.99
N GLN A 247 -0.64 2.62 -32.82
CA GLN A 247 0.01 3.30 -33.96
C GLN A 247 0.85 2.36 -34.84
N ALA A 248 1.47 1.33 -34.24
CA ALA A 248 2.21 0.29 -34.97
C ALA A 248 1.31 -0.79 -35.61
N GLY A 249 -0.03 -0.66 -35.47
CA GLY A 249 -1.01 -1.58 -36.04
C GLY A 249 -1.27 -2.82 -35.17
N LEU A 250 -0.78 -2.88 -33.93
CA LEU A 250 -1.10 -3.92 -32.96
C LEU A 250 -2.51 -3.68 -32.39
N GLN A 251 -3.50 -4.46 -32.84
CA GLN A 251 -4.87 -4.38 -32.39
C GLN A 251 -5.24 -5.49 -31.38
N GLN A 252 -4.30 -6.33 -31.02
CA GLN A 252 -4.48 -7.43 -30.10
C GLN A 252 -4.93 -6.97 -28.72
N THR A 253 -5.61 -7.88 -28.00
CA THR A 253 -6.02 -7.64 -26.61
C THR A 253 -4.80 -7.31 -25.75
N ILE A 254 -4.90 -6.25 -24.96
CA ILE A 254 -3.88 -5.86 -23.98
C ILE A 254 -4.33 -6.31 -22.60
N CYS A 255 -3.46 -7.06 -21.90
CA CYS A 255 -3.59 -7.32 -20.48
C CYS A 255 -2.45 -6.63 -19.73
N ALA A 256 -2.75 -5.92 -18.66
CA ALA A 256 -1.76 -5.15 -17.93
C ALA A 256 -1.69 -5.54 -16.44
N ALA A 257 -0.53 -5.38 -15.83
CA ALA A 257 -0.37 -5.52 -14.38
C ALA A 257 -1.24 -4.49 -13.63
N SER A 258 -1.63 -4.80 -12.39
CA SER A 258 -2.49 -3.93 -11.55
C SER A 258 -1.90 -2.54 -11.30
N SER A 259 -0.60 -2.37 -11.48
CA SER A 259 0.11 -1.09 -11.37
C SER A 259 -0.41 -0.01 -12.32
N VAL A 260 -1.06 -0.39 -13.45
CA VAL A 260 -1.68 0.61 -14.35
C VAL A 260 -3.04 1.11 -13.85
N TYR A 261 -3.61 0.54 -12.79
CA TYR A 261 -4.92 0.93 -12.27
C TYR A 261 -4.87 2.33 -11.64
N SER A 262 -4.89 3.34 -12.50
CA SER A 262 -4.84 4.76 -12.13
C SER A 262 -5.65 5.58 -13.14
N PRO A 263 -6.40 6.61 -12.70
CA PRO A 263 -7.06 7.56 -13.61
C PRO A 263 -6.09 8.18 -14.62
N LYS A 264 -4.81 8.35 -14.24
CA LYS A 264 -3.77 8.88 -15.12
C LYS A 264 -3.45 7.96 -16.30
N PHE A 265 -3.58 6.64 -16.13
CA PHE A 265 -3.46 5.68 -17.24
C PHE A 265 -4.51 5.93 -18.32
N LEU A 266 -5.76 6.16 -17.91
CA LEU A 266 -6.85 6.47 -18.83
C LEU A 266 -6.63 7.81 -19.51
N GLU A 267 -6.27 8.85 -18.75
CA GLU A 267 -5.99 10.19 -19.27
C GLU A 267 -4.87 10.18 -20.32
N LEU A 268 -3.75 9.53 -20.01
CA LEU A 268 -2.58 9.48 -20.90
C LEU A 268 -2.77 8.55 -22.09
N GLY A 269 -3.51 7.47 -21.91
CA GLY A 269 -3.73 6.46 -22.93
C GLY A 269 -4.84 6.83 -23.93
N GLY A 270 -5.86 7.56 -23.47
CA GLY A 270 -7.04 7.91 -24.29
C GLY A 270 -7.69 6.68 -24.89
N GLU A 271 -8.06 6.75 -26.15
CA GLU A 271 -8.70 5.64 -26.89
C GLU A 271 -7.79 4.40 -27.01
N ALA A 272 -6.47 4.55 -26.92
CA ALA A 272 -5.55 3.43 -27.08
C ALA A 272 -5.59 2.42 -25.95
N VAL A 273 -6.14 2.80 -24.80
CA VAL A 273 -6.31 1.92 -23.65
C VAL A 273 -7.74 1.38 -23.50
N GLU A 274 -8.62 1.70 -24.43
CA GLU A 274 -9.93 1.05 -24.48
C GLU A 274 -9.74 -0.48 -24.65
N ASP A 275 -10.55 -1.27 -23.99
CA ASP A 275 -10.44 -2.73 -23.92
C ASP A 275 -9.13 -3.28 -23.33
N VAL A 276 -8.39 -2.48 -22.55
CA VAL A 276 -7.29 -3.01 -21.74
C VAL A 276 -7.86 -3.74 -20.53
N HIS A 277 -7.39 -4.96 -20.31
CA HIS A 277 -7.75 -5.85 -19.21
C HIS A 277 -6.70 -5.83 -18.10
N LEU A 278 -7.13 -5.89 -16.84
CA LEU A 278 -6.22 -5.96 -15.68
C LEU A 278 -6.88 -6.63 -14.48
N GLY A 279 -6.07 -7.12 -13.56
CA GLY A 279 -6.54 -7.55 -12.24
C GLY A 279 -6.40 -6.43 -11.21
N THR A 280 -7.23 -6.42 -10.17
CA THR A 280 -7.09 -5.50 -9.05
C THR A 280 -7.47 -6.14 -7.72
N ARG A 281 -7.03 -5.53 -6.61
CA ARG A 281 -7.39 -5.91 -5.24
C ARG A 281 -8.43 -4.99 -4.61
N TYR A 282 -8.80 -3.96 -5.30
CA TYR A 282 -9.77 -2.97 -4.86
C TYR A 282 -10.67 -2.54 -6.01
N PHE A 283 -11.95 -2.42 -5.72
CA PHE A 283 -12.91 -1.84 -6.65
C PHE A 283 -13.95 -1.03 -5.84
N PRO A 284 -14.27 0.22 -6.24
CA PRO A 284 -15.08 1.12 -5.41
C PRO A 284 -16.53 0.68 -5.22
N ASN A 285 -17.06 -0.15 -6.12
CA ASN A 285 -18.43 -0.68 -6.02
C ASN A 285 -18.51 -2.05 -5.30
N ASP A 286 -17.45 -2.48 -4.63
CA ASP A 286 -17.49 -3.65 -3.74
C ASP A 286 -18.51 -3.38 -2.62
N PRO A 287 -19.52 -4.25 -2.41
CA PRO A 287 -20.60 -4.01 -1.46
C PRO A 287 -20.19 -4.14 0.01
N ARG A 288 -18.96 -4.57 0.31
CA ARG A 288 -18.51 -4.69 1.70
C ARG A 288 -18.60 -3.37 2.45
N PRO A 289 -19.11 -3.36 3.70
CA PRO A 289 -19.34 -2.13 4.47
C PRO A 289 -18.09 -1.27 4.65
N GLU A 290 -16.93 -1.89 4.88
CA GLU A 290 -15.64 -1.19 5.02
C GLU A 290 -15.23 -0.47 3.73
N VAL A 291 -15.50 -1.04 2.55
CA VAL A 291 -15.23 -0.41 1.27
C VAL A 291 -16.17 0.78 1.05
N GLN A 292 -17.47 0.61 1.28
CA GLN A 292 -18.45 1.68 1.09
C GLN A 292 -18.25 2.83 2.08
N LYS A 293 -17.83 2.54 3.32
CA LYS A 293 -17.44 3.57 4.30
C LYS A 293 -16.23 4.38 3.78
N PHE A 294 -15.18 3.70 3.32
CA PHE A 294 -14.00 4.36 2.75
C PHE A 294 -14.36 5.21 1.54
N VAL A 295 -15.12 4.67 0.57
CA VAL A 295 -15.53 5.39 -0.64
C VAL A 295 -16.34 6.65 -0.29
N SER A 296 -17.30 6.54 0.62
CA SER A 296 -18.13 7.69 1.03
C SER A 296 -17.32 8.75 1.77
N GLY A 297 -16.44 8.35 2.68
CA GLY A 297 -15.53 9.25 3.40
C GLY A 297 -14.56 9.96 2.48
N PHE A 298 -13.99 9.22 1.51
CA PHE A 298 -13.09 9.78 0.52
C PHE A 298 -13.79 10.81 -0.38
N LYS A 299 -14.97 10.47 -0.93
CA LYS A 299 -15.77 11.40 -1.74
C LYS A 299 -16.15 12.66 -0.95
N ALA A 300 -16.50 12.52 0.32
CA ALA A 300 -16.82 13.68 1.18
C ALA A 300 -15.63 14.61 1.38
N LYS A 301 -14.42 14.05 1.58
CA LYS A 301 -13.19 14.83 1.78
C LYS A 301 -12.65 15.44 0.49
N TYR A 302 -12.76 14.75 -0.64
CA TYR A 302 -12.14 15.13 -1.92
C TYR A 302 -13.16 15.51 -3.00
N ASN A 303 -14.20 16.29 -2.63
CA ASN A 303 -15.15 16.93 -3.56
C ASN A 303 -15.80 15.97 -4.55
N GLY A 304 -16.16 14.77 -4.12
CA GLY A 304 -16.82 13.75 -4.96
C GLY A 304 -15.84 12.91 -5.79
N GLN A 305 -14.54 13.12 -5.69
CA GLN A 305 -13.54 12.28 -6.37
C GLN A 305 -13.72 10.82 -5.95
N GLU A 306 -13.68 9.90 -6.91
CA GLU A 306 -13.71 8.47 -6.64
C GLU A 306 -12.31 7.99 -6.25
N PRO A 307 -12.16 7.21 -5.15
CA PRO A 307 -10.87 6.65 -4.78
C PRO A 307 -10.49 5.49 -5.69
N ASP A 308 -9.20 5.37 -5.95
CA ASP A 308 -8.61 4.21 -6.64
C ASP A 308 -7.89 3.25 -5.67
N ALA A 309 -7.24 2.22 -6.25
CA ALA A 309 -6.56 1.20 -5.45
C ALA A 309 -5.43 1.78 -4.59
N PHE A 310 -4.68 2.77 -5.07
CA PHE A 310 -3.55 3.33 -4.33
C PHE A 310 -3.99 4.23 -3.18
N ASN A 311 -5.16 4.85 -3.30
CA ASN A 311 -5.82 5.52 -2.18
C ASN A 311 -6.23 4.49 -1.10
N ALA A 312 -6.79 3.33 -1.50
CA ALA A 312 -7.20 2.28 -0.59
C ALA A 312 -6.00 1.61 0.10
N TYR A 313 -4.92 1.31 -0.65
CA TYR A 313 -3.71 0.71 -0.10
C TYR A 313 -3.05 1.60 0.96
N SER A 314 -2.96 2.90 0.71
CA SER A 314 -2.37 3.84 1.66
C SER A 314 -3.27 4.09 2.87
N TYR A 315 -4.58 4.17 2.68
CA TYR A 315 -5.53 4.24 3.79
C TYR A 315 -5.40 3.03 4.72
N ASP A 316 -5.36 1.82 4.17
CA ASP A 316 -5.16 0.59 4.92
C ASP A 316 -3.80 0.56 5.63
N ALA A 317 -2.73 0.97 4.94
CA ALA A 317 -1.39 1.01 5.51
C ALA A 317 -1.31 1.92 6.74
N MET A 318 -1.96 3.09 6.71
CA MET A 318 -2.00 4.00 7.85
C MET A 318 -2.80 3.43 9.01
N ASN A 319 -3.93 2.77 8.75
CA ASN A 319 -4.72 2.11 9.79
C ASN A 319 -3.97 0.94 10.43
N VAL A 320 -3.27 0.13 9.63
CA VAL A 320 -2.40 -0.94 10.13
C VAL A 320 -1.24 -0.37 10.94
N ALA A 321 -0.58 0.68 10.46
CA ALA A 321 0.48 1.37 11.18
C ALA A 321 0.01 1.88 12.55
N ALA A 322 -1.17 2.51 12.60
CA ALA A 322 -1.78 2.95 13.85
C ALA A 322 -2.03 1.79 14.82
N ALA A 323 -2.55 0.66 14.34
CA ALA A 323 -2.79 -0.54 15.15
C ALA A 323 -1.49 -1.14 15.69
N VAL A 324 -0.45 -1.21 14.87
CA VAL A 324 0.88 -1.70 15.27
C VAL A 324 1.50 -0.78 16.32
N VAL A 325 1.48 0.53 16.09
CA VAL A 325 2.00 1.52 17.04
C VAL A 325 1.18 1.54 18.33
N LYS A 326 -0.12 1.30 18.28
CA LYS A 326 -0.96 1.17 19.48
C LYS A 326 -0.49 0.04 20.40
N ILE A 327 0.00 -1.06 19.83
CA ILE A 327 0.52 -2.22 20.56
C ILE A 327 1.98 -2.01 20.97
N GLY A 328 2.84 -1.55 20.06
CA GLY A 328 4.29 -1.46 20.23
C GLY A 328 4.78 -0.15 20.87
N GLY A 329 3.91 0.87 20.98
CA GLY A 329 4.31 2.20 21.42
C GLY A 329 5.23 2.89 20.43
N THR A 330 6.32 3.50 20.91
CA THR A 330 7.30 4.21 20.08
C THR A 330 8.69 3.53 20.05
N ASP A 331 8.83 2.38 20.70
CA ASP A 331 10.04 1.59 20.61
C ASP A 331 10.07 0.80 19.29
N ARG A 332 11.12 0.97 18.50
CA ARG A 332 11.25 0.39 17.16
C ARG A 332 11.21 -1.15 17.15
N ARG A 333 11.80 -1.79 18.18
CA ARG A 333 11.78 -3.26 18.28
C ARG A 333 10.41 -3.77 18.73
N ALA A 334 9.79 -3.09 19.69
CA ALA A 334 8.44 -3.41 20.11
C ALA A 334 7.42 -3.22 18.96
N ILE A 335 7.60 -2.23 18.08
CA ILE A 335 6.82 -2.03 16.86
C ILE A 335 7.01 -3.23 15.92
N ARG A 336 8.24 -3.69 15.66
CA ARG A 336 8.49 -4.90 14.87
C ARG A 336 7.73 -6.11 15.44
N ASP A 337 7.83 -6.32 16.77
CA ASP A 337 7.20 -7.46 17.42
C ASP A 337 5.65 -7.34 17.46
N ALA A 338 5.13 -6.11 17.41
CA ALA A 338 3.70 -5.84 17.39
C ALA A 338 3.01 -6.38 16.13
N PHE A 339 3.69 -6.44 14.99
CA PHE A 339 3.14 -7.06 13.77
C PHE A 339 2.70 -8.51 13.97
N THR A 340 3.41 -9.26 14.82
CA THR A 340 3.03 -10.63 15.16
C THR A 340 1.78 -10.74 16.04
N LYS A 341 1.35 -9.62 16.62
CA LYS A 341 0.21 -9.54 17.58
C LYS A 341 -1.01 -8.86 16.99
N VAL A 342 -0.86 -8.14 15.87
CA VAL A 342 -1.98 -7.53 15.16
C VAL A 342 -2.94 -8.60 14.65
N ARG A 343 -4.23 -8.43 14.94
CA ARG A 343 -5.30 -9.33 14.50
C ARG A 343 -6.50 -8.49 14.07
N ASP A 344 -7.13 -8.92 13.02
CA ASP A 344 -8.45 -8.43 12.57
C ASP A 344 -8.54 -6.91 12.41
N VAL A 345 -7.44 -6.27 11.98
CA VAL A 345 -7.49 -4.84 11.63
C VAL A 345 -8.40 -4.67 10.43
N SER A 346 -9.45 -3.86 10.59
CA SER A 346 -10.37 -3.58 9.49
C SER A 346 -9.62 -2.86 8.36
N THR A 347 -9.61 -3.46 7.18
CA THR A 347 -9.01 -2.92 5.97
C THR A 347 -9.97 -2.99 4.80
N VAL A 348 -9.80 -2.07 3.85
CA VAL A 348 -10.60 -1.99 2.63
C VAL A 348 -10.26 -3.14 1.67
N VAL A 349 -8.96 -3.48 1.58
CA VAL A 349 -8.45 -4.45 0.60
C VAL A 349 -8.60 -5.89 1.09
N PHE A 350 -8.29 -6.17 2.36
CA PHE A 350 -8.23 -7.52 2.90
C PHE A 350 -9.42 -7.87 3.79
N GLY A 351 -10.28 -6.89 4.13
CA GLY A 351 -11.22 -7.07 5.24
C GLY A 351 -10.48 -7.12 6.57
N PRO A 352 -10.76 -8.10 7.45
CA PRO A 352 -10.01 -8.27 8.70
C PRO A 352 -8.58 -8.73 8.44
N ALA A 353 -7.60 -7.81 8.50
CA ALA A 353 -6.21 -8.11 8.20
C ALA A 353 -5.47 -8.71 9.40
N THR A 354 -4.79 -9.83 9.15
CA THR A 354 -3.86 -10.49 10.09
C THR A 354 -2.62 -10.91 9.34
N PHE A 355 -1.44 -10.66 9.94
CA PHE A 355 -0.17 -11.02 9.29
C PHE A 355 0.15 -12.52 9.46
N ASP A 356 0.52 -13.15 8.36
CA ASP A 356 1.24 -14.41 8.39
C ASP A 356 2.68 -14.15 8.84
N VAL A 357 3.06 -14.71 9.98
CA VAL A 357 4.37 -14.41 10.60
C VAL A 357 5.53 -14.95 9.77
N ALA A 358 5.34 -16.07 9.08
CA ALA A 358 6.39 -16.69 8.28
C ALA A 358 6.73 -15.86 7.03
N SER A 359 5.71 -15.40 6.31
CA SER A 359 5.88 -14.55 5.14
C SER A 359 5.98 -13.05 5.48
N ARG A 360 5.58 -12.64 6.69
CA ARG A 360 5.43 -11.25 7.13
C ARG A 360 4.53 -10.40 6.22
N ARG A 361 3.52 -11.06 5.64
CA ARG A 361 2.52 -10.44 4.75
C ARG A 361 1.11 -10.74 5.24
N VAL A 362 0.18 -9.86 4.88
CA VAL A 362 -1.25 -10.14 4.98
C VAL A 362 -1.67 -11.01 3.79
N LYS A 363 -2.54 -12.00 4.02
CA LYS A 363 -3.10 -12.88 2.99
C LYS A 363 -4.59 -12.63 2.81
N GLY A 364 -5.14 -13.13 1.71
CA GLY A 364 -6.58 -13.19 1.51
C GLY A 364 -7.18 -11.94 0.84
N ALA A 365 -6.40 -11.16 0.11
CA ALA A 365 -6.96 -10.07 -0.69
C ALA A 365 -7.99 -10.59 -1.71
N MET A 366 -9.06 -9.81 -1.93
CA MET A 366 -9.96 -10.06 -3.04
C MET A 366 -9.22 -9.96 -4.38
N ASN A 367 -9.79 -10.52 -5.44
CA ASN A 367 -9.36 -10.31 -6.82
C ASN A 367 -10.56 -9.94 -7.66
N ALA A 368 -10.49 -8.82 -8.35
CA ALA A 368 -11.46 -8.41 -9.35
C ALA A 368 -10.77 -8.30 -10.71
N GLU A 369 -11.47 -8.71 -11.75
CA GLU A 369 -11.03 -8.58 -13.14
C GLU A 369 -11.71 -7.37 -13.74
N LEU A 370 -10.91 -6.46 -14.27
CA LEU A 370 -11.37 -5.20 -14.84
C LEU A 370 -11.09 -5.14 -16.33
N VAL A 371 -11.87 -4.32 -17.00
CA VAL A 371 -11.65 -3.89 -18.38
C VAL A 371 -11.91 -2.40 -18.50
N VAL A 372 -11.17 -1.71 -19.34
CA VAL A 372 -11.44 -0.31 -19.68
C VAL A 372 -12.58 -0.26 -20.69
N ARG A 373 -13.66 0.44 -20.33
CA ARG A 373 -14.83 0.66 -21.18
C ARG A 373 -15.24 2.13 -21.11
N LYS A 374 -15.37 2.77 -22.28
CA LYS A 374 -15.75 4.19 -22.40
C LYS A 374 -14.88 5.10 -21.52
N GLY A 375 -13.57 4.82 -21.51
CA GLY A 375 -12.59 5.56 -20.73
C GLY A 375 -12.71 5.38 -19.20
N GLN A 376 -13.31 4.29 -18.72
CA GLN A 376 -13.44 3.98 -17.29
C GLN A 376 -13.07 2.53 -17.02
N PHE A 377 -12.53 2.27 -15.83
CA PHE A 377 -12.34 0.91 -15.35
C PHE A 377 -13.66 0.34 -14.89
N THR A 378 -14.06 -0.78 -15.46
CA THR A 378 -15.31 -1.48 -15.14
C THR A 378 -15.03 -2.94 -14.80
N LEU A 379 -15.90 -3.57 -13.99
CA LEU A 379 -15.81 -5.01 -13.80
C LEU A 379 -16.01 -5.73 -15.13
N TRP A 380 -15.17 -6.70 -15.40
CA TRP A 380 -15.34 -7.56 -16.57
C TRP A 380 -16.56 -8.49 -16.37
N ASP A 381 -17.44 -8.52 -17.34
CA ASP A 381 -18.73 -9.23 -17.29
C ASP A 381 -18.71 -10.62 -17.93
N GLY A 382 -17.52 -11.13 -18.25
CA GLY A 382 -17.35 -12.45 -18.87
C GLY A 382 -17.57 -12.47 -20.38
N LYS A 383 -17.80 -11.31 -21.03
CA LYS A 383 -18.01 -11.24 -22.46
C LYS A 383 -16.72 -10.80 -23.16
N PRO A 384 -16.31 -11.51 -24.24
CA PRO A 384 -15.25 -11.04 -25.12
C PRO A 384 -15.59 -9.66 -25.69
N THR A 385 -14.58 -8.86 -25.94
CA THR A 385 -14.69 -7.56 -26.62
C THR A 385 -14.83 -7.73 -28.12
#